data_a206f39fffec5758d031f22f1767d3a0
#
_entry.id   a206f39fffec5758d031f22f1767d3a0
#
_cell.length_a   1.000
_cell.length_b   1.000
_cell.length_c   1.000
_cell.angle_alpha   90.00
_cell.angle_beta   90.00
_cell.angle_gamma   90.00
#
_symmetry.space_group_name_H-M   'P 1'
#
loop_
_entity.id
_entity.type
_entity.pdbx_description
1 polymer ?
#
loop_
_entity_poly.entity_id
_entity_poly.type
_entity_poly.pdbx_seq_one_letter_code
_entity_poly.pdbx_strand_id
1 'polypeptide(L)'
;MYYPLSQIKTNLYSNNDFTIKSTGDLYTGYYWKTSTGQYFTGKTPQDLPNEELVVATITPTQVASNNNGNNLNYLASNNNSATYNTLNNINPTLVTIVPTYFPTQPTLQDYKNTEFVRYFCKKTNEVTYTEISQDTYNLLINQDPNILWQLYFPFNIPWSISGDKQTVAQTNRNIVDLTMKNLKLPHFNDYLKNDYTKYFK
;
A
#
# COMPACT_ATOMS: atom_id res chain seq x y z
N MET A 1 -23.80 -14.36 43.22
CA MET A 1 -24.27 -15.25 42.13
C MET A 1 -23.08 -16.09 41.70
N TYR A 2 -23.22 -17.42 41.58
CA TYR A 2 -22.11 -18.30 41.19
C TYR A 2 -22.18 -18.58 39.71
N TYR A 3 -21.11 -18.25 38.99
CA TYR A 3 -20.97 -18.57 37.56
C TYR A 3 -19.92 -19.66 37.39
N PRO A 4 -20.24 -20.78 36.72
CA PRO A 4 -19.24 -21.80 36.38
C PRO A 4 -18.16 -21.21 35.46
N LEU A 5 -16.90 -21.56 35.65
CA LEU A 5 -15.76 -21.07 34.89
C LEU A 5 -15.91 -21.30 33.38
N SER A 6 -16.63 -22.35 32.98
CA SER A 6 -16.91 -22.63 31.55
C SER A 6 -17.89 -21.64 30.89
N GLN A 7 -18.62 -20.86 31.69
CA GLN A 7 -19.63 -19.92 31.23
C GLN A 7 -19.20 -18.45 31.33
N ILE A 8 -17.95 -18.21 31.71
CA ILE A 8 -17.43 -16.86 31.84
C ILE A 8 -16.11 -16.71 31.09
N LYS A 9 -15.84 -15.50 30.57
CA LYS A 9 -14.52 -15.08 30.13
C LYS A 9 -14.06 -13.92 30.99
N THR A 10 -12.91 -14.08 31.63
CA THR A 10 -12.35 -13.16 32.61
C THR A 10 -11.13 -12.44 32.09
N ASN A 11 -10.65 -11.41 32.81
CA ASN A 11 -9.42 -10.68 32.55
C ASN A 11 -9.39 -10.00 31.14
N LEU A 12 -10.54 -9.51 30.69
CA LEU A 12 -10.65 -8.69 29.46
C LEU A 12 -10.42 -7.23 29.82
N TYR A 13 -10.02 -6.40 28.85
CA TYR A 13 -9.75 -4.97 29.07
C TYR A 13 -10.59 -4.14 28.12
N SER A 14 -11.21 -3.05 28.65
CA SER A 14 -11.96 -2.06 27.88
C SER A 14 -11.29 -0.71 27.96
N ASN A 15 -11.29 -0.02 26.84
CA ASN A 15 -10.87 1.39 26.73
C ASN A 15 -12.03 2.20 26.18
N ASN A 16 -13.01 2.49 27.03
CA ASN A 16 -14.25 3.21 26.70
C ASN A 16 -15.22 2.49 25.74
N ASP A 17 -15.11 1.17 25.59
CA ASP A 17 -16.05 0.39 24.77
C ASP A 17 -17.41 0.18 25.49
N PHE A 18 -17.45 0.42 26.79
CA PHE A 18 -18.64 0.22 27.63
C PHE A 18 -18.93 1.45 28.48
N THR A 19 -20.19 1.56 28.91
CA THR A 19 -20.65 2.46 29.95
C THR A 19 -21.13 1.66 31.15
N ILE A 20 -20.92 2.20 32.37
CA ILE A 20 -21.48 1.62 33.59
C ILE A 20 -23.00 1.85 33.56
N LYS A 21 -23.77 0.77 33.66
CA LYS A 21 -25.23 0.82 33.54
C LYS A 21 -25.91 1.70 34.57
N SER A 22 -25.33 1.79 35.77
CA SER A 22 -25.89 2.54 36.91
C SER A 22 -25.68 4.06 36.77
N THR A 23 -24.51 4.49 36.26
CA THR A 23 -24.12 5.91 36.19
C THR A 23 -24.14 6.48 34.77
N GLY A 24 -24.03 5.62 33.76
CA GLY A 24 -23.87 6.05 32.36
C GLY A 24 -22.48 6.52 31.99
N ASP A 25 -21.52 6.47 32.91
CA ASP A 25 -20.15 6.89 32.67
C ASP A 25 -19.39 5.90 31.80
N LEU A 26 -18.48 6.41 30.96
CA LEU A 26 -17.58 5.58 30.18
C LEU A 26 -16.65 4.78 31.06
N TYR A 27 -16.52 3.50 30.78
CA TYR A 27 -15.70 2.57 31.58
C TYR A 27 -14.36 2.25 30.90
N THR A 28 -13.30 2.50 31.62
CA THR A 28 -11.94 2.05 31.26
C THR A 28 -11.40 1.16 32.37
N GLY A 29 -11.05 -0.08 32.02
CA GLY A 29 -10.51 -1.02 32.98
C GLY A 29 -10.76 -2.48 32.61
N TYR A 30 -10.43 -3.36 33.55
CA TYR A 30 -10.66 -4.79 33.35
C TYR A 30 -12.14 -5.15 33.51
N TYR A 31 -12.61 -6.06 32.68
CA TYR A 31 -13.96 -6.58 32.73
C TYR A 31 -14.00 -8.08 32.48
N TRP A 32 -15.11 -8.68 32.86
CA TRP A 32 -15.41 -10.07 32.53
C TRP A 32 -16.80 -10.18 31.92
N LYS A 33 -17.06 -11.23 31.17
CA LYS A 33 -18.35 -11.45 30.51
C LYS A 33 -18.86 -12.87 30.70
N THR A 34 -20.20 -13.01 30.71
CA THR A 34 -20.90 -14.29 30.71
C THR A 34 -21.09 -14.82 29.28
N SER A 35 -21.36 -16.11 29.16
CA SER A 35 -21.76 -16.73 27.88
C SER A 35 -23.11 -16.22 27.37
N THR A 36 -23.93 -15.62 28.25
CA THR A 36 -25.20 -14.99 27.91
C THR A 36 -25.06 -13.56 27.36
N GLY A 37 -23.82 -13.02 27.27
CA GLY A 37 -23.55 -11.70 26.68
C GLY A 37 -23.66 -10.54 27.69
N GLN A 38 -23.68 -10.81 28.99
CA GLN A 38 -23.62 -9.76 30.01
C GLN A 38 -22.15 -9.42 30.33
N TYR A 39 -21.87 -8.17 30.62
CA TYR A 39 -20.54 -7.62 30.90
C TYR A 39 -20.52 -7.00 32.30
N PHE A 40 -19.43 -7.17 33.04
CA PHE A 40 -19.29 -6.68 34.42
C PHE A 40 -17.88 -6.12 34.65
N THR A 41 -17.77 -5.12 35.52
CA THR A 41 -16.50 -4.56 35.96
C THR A 41 -15.66 -5.54 36.75
N GLY A 42 -14.32 -5.38 36.75
CA GLY A 42 -13.38 -6.24 37.49
C GLY A 42 -12.71 -7.29 36.61
N LYS A 43 -11.66 -7.91 37.09
CA LYS A 43 -10.96 -8.99 36.36
C LYS A 43 -11.72 -10.31 36.39
N THR A 44 -12.41 -10.56 37.51
CA THR A 44 -13.13 -11.81 37.81
C THR A 44 -14.42 -11.49 38.56
N PRO A 45 -15.37 -12.45 38.66
CA PRO A 45 -16.59 -12.29 39.47
C PRO A 45 -16.34 -12.05 40.97
N GLN A 46 -15.14 -12.32 41.46
CA GLN A 46 -14.75 -12.12 42.85
C GLN A 46 -14.26 -10.70 43.14
N ASP A 47 -13.92 -9.94 42.13
CA ASP A 47 -13.42 -8.57 42.27
C ASP A 47 -14.60 -7.60 42.43
N LEU A 48 -15.00 -7.34 43.65
CA LEU A 48 -16.10 -6.41 43.97
C LEU A 48 -15.64 -4.95 43.96
N PRO A 49 -16.53 -4.01 43.54
CA PRO A 49 -17.90 -4.18 43.09
C PRO A 49 -17.99 -4.63 41.64
N ASN A 50 -18.87 -5.58 41.35
CA ASN A 50 -19.20 -5.99 39.97
C ASN A 50 -20.40 -5.17 39.47
N GLU A 51 -20.17 -4.10 38.75
CA GLU A 51 -21.21 -3.29 38.13
C GLU A 51 -21.48 -3.78 36.71
N GLU A 52 -22.74 -3.82 36.32
CA GLU A 52 -23.12 -4.22 34.98
C GLU A 52 -22.70 -3.15 33.95
N LEU A 53 -22.05 -3.61 32.88
CA LEU A 53 -21.59 -2.80 31.78
C LEU A 53 -22.51 -2.98 30.57
N VAL A 54 -22.80 -1.89 29.88
CA VAL A 54 -23.56 -1.86 28.63
C VAL A 54 -22.64 -1.35 27.53
N VAL A 55 -22.72 -1.91 26.34
CA VAL A 55 -21.94 -1.44 25.20
C VAL A 55 -22.21 0.05 25.00
N ALA A 56 -21.15 0.86 24.97
CA ALA A 56 -21.26 2.31 24.81
C ALA A 56 -21.89 2.60 23.45
N THR A 57 -23.15 3.05 23.46
CA THR A 57 -23.79 3.62 22.26
C THR A 57 -23.35 5.06 22.20
N ILE A 58 -22.33 5.35 21.38
CA ILE A 58 -21.90 6.72 21.15
C ILE A 58 -22.99 7.38 20.32
N THR A 59 -23.94 8.03 20.98
CA THR A 59 -24.85 8.96 20.33
C THR A 59 -24.00 10.20 20.01
N PRO A 60 -23.88 10.62 18.75
CA PRO A 60 -23.10 11.81 18.42
C PRO A 60 -23.83 13.03 19.01
N THR A 61 -23.37 13.49 20.17
CA THR A 61 -23.76 14.81 20.69
C THR A 61 -23.10 15.82 19.78
N GLN A 62 -23.93 16.67 19.17
CA GLN A 62 -23.47 17.82 18.39
C GLN A 62 -22.58 18.70 19.26
N VAL A 63 -21.27 18.61 19.09
CA VAL A 63 -20.35 19.57 19.68
C VAL A 63 -20.38 20.81 18.82
N ALA A 64 -20.87 21.92 19.43
CA ALA A 64 -20.85 23.23 18.81
C ALA A 64 -19.44 23.56 18.28
N SER A 65 -19.40 23.99 17.03
CA SER A 65 -18.22 24.42 16.31
C SER A 65 -17.52 25.56 17.05
N ASN A 66 -16.38 25.29 17.66
CA ASN A 66 -15.39 26.32 17.96
C ASN A 66 -14.23 26.15 16.94
N ASN A 67 -14.21 27.13 16.03
CA ASN A 67 -13.13 27.32 15.08
C ASN A 67 -11.80 27.55 15.79
N ASN A 68 -10.99 26.50 15.98
CA ASN A 68 -9.54 26.60 16.05
C ASN A 68 -8.93 25.26 15.64
N GLY A 69 -8.05 25.32 14.66
CA GLY A 69 -7.52 24.22 13.86
C GLY A 69 -6.99 23.02 14.67
N ASN A 70 -7.05 21.88 14.02
CA ASN A 70 -6.50 20.57 14.35
C ASN A 70 -7.33 19.74 15.35
N ASN A 71 -8.53 19.36 14.95
CA ASN A 71 -9.20 18.19 15.54
C ASN A 71 -9.61 17.22 14.43
N LEU A 72 -8.85 16.13 14.33
CA LEU A 72 -9.27 14.95 13.56
C LEU A 72 -10.35 14.24 14.38
N ASN A 73 -11.58 14.72 14.29
CA ASN A 73 -12.74 14.04 14.86
C ASN A 73 -13.09 12.86 13.94
N TYR A 74 -12.69 11.66 14.31
CA TYR A 74 -13.25 10.42 13.78
C TYR A 74 -14.68 10.25 14.33
N LEU A 75 -15.62 10.98 13.79
CA LEU A 75 -17.02 10.73 14.03
C LEU A 75 -17.47 9.65 13.05
N ALA A 76 -17.77 8.47 13.56
CA ALA A 76 -18.55 7.47 12.86
C ALA A 76 -19.99 7.99 12.72
N SER A 77 -20.18 8.95 11.82
CA SER A 77 -21.49 9.41 11.38
C SER A 77 -21.89 8.59 10.16
N ASN A 78 -23.17 8.24 10.09
CA ASN A 78 -23.79 7.62 8.90
C ASN A 78 -23.75 8.50 7.63
N ASN A 79 -23.02 9.63 7.67
CA ASN A 79 -22.70 10.50 6.55
C ASN A 79 -21.28 10.28 6.04
N ASN A 80 -20.80 9.04 6.03
CA ASN A 80 -19.49 8.69 5.48
C ASN A 80 -19.31 9.17 4.02
N SER A 81 -20.40 9.32 3.28
CA SER A 81 -20.37 9.86 1.92
C SER A 81 -19.98 11.35 1.87
N ALA A 82 -20.48 12.16 2.81
CA ALA A 82 -20.16 13.60 2.84
C ALA A 82 -18.71 13.84 3.29
N THR A 83 -18.24 13.11 4.32
CA THR A 83 -16.86 13.16 4.79
C THR A 83 -15.91 12.60 3.73
N TYR A 84 -16.27 11.49 3.07
CA TYR A 84 -15.51 10.91 1.97
C TYR A 84 -15.44 11.85 0.77
N ASN A 85 -16.53 12.53 0.41
CA ASN A 85 -16.56 13.52 -0.66
C ASN A 85 -15.74 14.77 -0.30
N THR A 86 -15.75 15.18 0.97
CA THR A 86 -14.92 16.31 1.44
C THR A 86 -13.43 15.94 1.40
N LEU A 87 -13.06 14.72 1.80
CA LEU A 87 -11.69 14.21 1.69
C LEU A 87 -11.25 14.04 0.24
N ASN A 88 -12.15 13.58 -0.65
CA ASN A 88 -11.89 13.53 -2.09
C ASN A 88 -11.75 14.92 -2.73
N ASN A 89 -12.47 15.94 -2.22
CA ASN A 89 -12.36 17.31 -2.72
C ASN A 89 -11.13 18.04 -2.16
N ILE A 90 -10.53 17.59 -1.06
CA ILE A 90 -9.28 18.14 -0.51
C ILE A 90 -8.06 17.63 -1.29
N ASN A 91 -8.18 16.50 -1.99
CA ASN A 91 -7.20 16.04 -2.96
C ASN A 91 -7.83 16.04 -4.37
N PRO A 92 -7.81 17.19 -5.09
CA PRO A 92 -8.11 17.15 -6.50
C PRO A 92 -7.04 16.30 -7.17
N THR A 93 -7.42 15.03 -7.44
CA THR A 93 -6.73 14.16 -8.39
C THR A 93 -5.20 14.19 -8.31
N LEU A 94 -4.62 13.60 -7.29
CA LEU A 94 -3.36 12.91 -7.50
C LEU A 94 -3.69 11.76 -8.47
N VAL A 95 -3.62 12.04 -9.76
CA VAL A 95 -3.64 11.00 -10.78
C VAL A 95 -2.33 10.24 -10.60
N THR A 96 -2.40 9.21 -9.77
CA THR A 96 -1.22 8.37 -9.52
C THR A 96 -0.94 7.58 -10.78
N ILE A 97 0.11 7.96 -11.47
CA ILE A 97 0.56 7.31 -12.70
C ILE A 97 1.11 5.93 -12.34
N VAL A 98 0.62 4.91 -13.01
CA VAL A 98 1.16 3.56 -12.96
C VAL A 98 1.99 3.35 -14.23
N PRO A 99 3.23 2.85 -14.14
CA PRO A 99 4.02 2.53 -15.33
C PRO A 99 3.29 1.57 -16.27
N THR A 100 3.13 1.96 -17.51
CA THR A 100 2.50 1.16 -18.57
C THR A 100 3.52 0.71 -19.60
N TYR A 101 3.22 -0.39 -20.30
CA TYR A 101 4.09 -0.88 -21.36
C TYR A 101 4.18 0.14 -22.51
N PHE A 102 5.37 0.66 -22.72
CA PHE A 102 5.69 1.58 -23.79
C PHE A 102 7.14 1.35 -24.24
N PRO A 103 7.37 0.46 -25.21
CA PRO A 103 8.73 0.17 -25.71
C PRO A 103 9.29 1.35 -26.47
N THR A 104 10.47 1.79 -26.08
CA THR A 104 11.23 2.81 -26.81
C THR A 104 11.57 2.29 -28.19
N GLN A 105 11.31 3.08 -29.21
CA GLN A 105 11.66 2.76 -30.60
C GLN A 105 12.97 3.48 -30.97
N PRO A 106 13.94 2.79 -31.61
CA PRO A 106 15.16 3.42 -32.06
C PRO A 106 14.89 4.42 -33.18
N THR A 107 15.55 5.56 -33.12
CA THR A 107 15.50 6.61 -34.11
C THR A 107 16.53 6.39 -35.23
N LEU A 108 16.43 7.17 -36.33
CA LEU A 108 17.45 7.12 -37.37
C LEU A 108 18.84 7.50 -36.87
N GLN A 109 18.93 8.32 -35.83
CA GLN A 109 20.20 8.69 -35.23
C GLN A 109 20.78 7.51 -34.42
N ASP A 110 19.93 6.75 -33.73
CA ASP A 110 20.36 5.56 -32.97
C ASP A 110 20.95 4.49 -33.89
N TYR A 111 20.37 4.30 -35.09
CA TYR A 111 20.93 3.42 -36.11
C TYR A 111 22.30 3.87 -36.63
N LYS A 112 22.57 5.17 -36.67
CA LYS A 112 23.90 5.72 -37.00
C LYS A 112 24.90 5.51 -35.87
N ASN A 113 24.40 5.58 -34.61
CA ASN A 113 25.20 5.37 -33.43
C ASN A 113 25.38 3.89 -33.11
N THR A 114 24.70 2.98 -33.85
CA THR A 114 24.70 1.52 -33.70
C THR A 114 24.12 0.99 -32.40
N GLU A 115 23.68 1.86 -31.49
CA GLU A 115 23.10 1.51 -30.19
C GLU A 115 22.06 2.53 -29.74
N PHE A 116 21.14 2.10 -28.87
CA PHE A 116 20.21 2.97 -28.16
C PHE A 116 19.92 2.43 -26.75
N VAL A 117 19.22 3.21 -25.94
CA VAL A 117 18.91 2.82 -24.56
C VAL A 117 17.46 2.33 -24.46
N ARG A 118 17.26 1.16 -23.85
CA ARG A 118 15.95 0.64 -23.50
C ARG A 118 15.69 0.84 -22.02
N TYR A 119 14.49 1.25 -21.67
CA TYR A 119 14.10 1.58 -20.30
C TYR A 119 13.08 0.58 -19.77
N PHE A 120 13.26 0.17 -18.52
CA PHE A 120 12.44 -0.85 -17.88
C PHE A 120 12.15 -0.47 -16.42
N CYS A 121 11.10 -1.04 -15.88
CA CYS A 121 10.90 -1.10 -14.44
C CYS A 121 10.51 -2.51 -14.01
N LYS A 122 10.89 -2.86 -12.78
CA LYS A 122 10.49 -4.09 -12.09
C LYS A 122 9.59 -3.73 -10.93
N LYS A 123 8.47 -4.43 -10.71
CA LYS A 123 7.72 -4.30 -9.47
C LYS A 123 8.57 -4.78 -8.28
N THR A 124 8.53 -4.04 -7.18
CA THR A 124 9.36 -4.34 -5.98
C THR A 124 8.98 -5.67 -5.35
N ASN A 125 7.68 -5.97 -5.28
CA ASN A 125 7.14 -7.15 -4.58
C ASN A 125 6.88 -8.35 -5.50
N GLU A 126 7.12 -8.21 -6.80
CA GLU A 126 6.83 -9.25 -7.80
C GLU A 126 7.97 -9.36 -8.81
N VAL A 127 8.12 -10.54 -9.41
CA VAL A 127 9.02 -10.74 -10.55
C VAL A 127 8.30 -10.36 -11.84
N THR A 128 7.85 -9.10 -11.91
CA THR A 128 7.13 -8.55 -13.07
C THR A 128 7.91 -7.38 -13.64
N TYR A 129 8.21 -7.43 -14.93
CA TYR A 129 8.94 -6.42 -15.68
C TYR A 129 8.02 -5.70 -16.65
N THR A 130 8.32 -4.43 -16.91
CA THR A 130 7.61 -3.63 -17.92
C THR A 130 8.62 -2.75 -18.65
N GLU A 131 8.63 -2.78 -19.98
CA GLU A 131 9.39 -1.84 -20.79
C GLU A 131 8.60 -0.52 -20.83
N ILE A 132 9.26 0.60 -20.51
CA ILE A 132 8.63 1.90 -20.28
C ILE A 132 9.28 2.99 -21.14
N SER A 133 8.63 4.14 -21.27
CA SER A 133 9.23 5.30 -21.93
C SER A 133 10.34 5.92 -21.09
N GLN A 134 11.23 6.68 -21.74
CA GLN A 134 12.26 7.47 -21.05
C GLN A 134 11.65 8.46 -20.06
N ASP A 135 10.51 9.08 -20.40
CA ASP A 135 9.83 10.02 -19.51
C ASP A 135 9.34 9.34 -18.23
N THR A 136 8.70 8.16 -18.37
CA THR A 136 8.28 7.36 -17.22
C THR A 136 9.48 6.92 -16.37
N TYR A 137 10.58 6.53 -17.01
CA TYR A 137 11.84 6.20 -16.32
C TYR A 137 12.36 7.38 -15.50
N ASN A 138 12.38 8.59 -16.09
CA ASN A 138 12.82 9.80 -15.42
C ASN A 138 11.93 10.16 -14.22
N LEU A 139 10.60 10.02 -14.34
CA LEU A 139 9.68 10.22 -13.22
C LEU A 139 9.96 9.25 -12.07
N LEU A 140 10.25 7.98 -12.38
CA LEU A 140 10.59 6.97 -11.36
C LEU A 140 11.92 7.26 -10.66
N ILE A 141 12.98 7.62 -11.42
CA ILE A 141 14.30 7.95 -10.87
C ILE A 141 14.24 9.20 -9.99
N ASN A 142 13.49 10.22 -10.43
CA ASN A 142 13.34 11.48 -9.70
C ASN A 142 12.35 11.38 -8.54
N GLN A 143 11.73 10.21 -8.33
CA GLN A 143 10.75 9.97 -7.27
C GLN A 143 9.59 10.98 -7.32
N ASP A 144 9.09 11.26 -8.55
CA ASP A 144 8.00 12.21 -8.74
C ASP A 144 6.75 11.79 -7.93
N PRO A 145 6.11 12.71 -7.19
CA PRO A 145 4.95 12.39 -6.36
C PRO A 145 3.71 11.92 -7.16
N ASN A 146 3.66 12.19 -8.46
CA ASN A 146 2.55 11.77 -9.32
C ASN A 146 2.67 10.32 -9.81
N ILE A 147 3.78 9.62 -9.57
CA ILE A 147 3.99 8.23 -9.95
C ILE A 147 4.24 7.35 -8.71
N LEU A 148 3.78 6.10 -8.75
CA LEU A 148 4.00 5.12 -7.66
C LEU A 148 5.46 4.60 -7.65
N TRP A 149 6.43 5.50 -7.50
CA TRP A 149 7.85 5.14 -7.55
C TRP A 149 8.27 4.12 -6.49
N GLN A 150 7.63 4.09 -5.32
CA GLN A 150 7.96 3.16 -4.23
C GLN A 150 7.71 1.69 -4.61
N LEU A 151 6.80 1.46 -5.56
CA LEU A 151 6.40 0.12 -6.00
C LEU A 151 7.21 -0.39 -7.19
N TYR A 152 8.09 0.45 -7.78
CA TYR A 152 8.81 0.12 -8.99
C TYR A 152 10.30 0.44 -8.89
N PHE A 153 11.13 -0.49 -9.31
CA PHE A 153 12.57 -0.33 -9.44
C PHE A 153 12.91 -0.07 -10.91
N PRO A 154 13.26 1.18 -11.30
CA PRO A 154 13.63 1.51 -12.67
C PRO A 154 15.06 1.11 -12.97
N PHE A 155 15.31 0.66 -14.21
CA PHE A 155 16.64 0.40 -14.73
C PHE A 155 16.64 0.57 -16.26
N ASN A 156 17.81 0.73 -16.84
CA ASN A 156 18.00 0.81 -18.27
C ASN A 156 19.12 -0.10 -18.74
N ILE A 157 19.10 -0.42 -20.03
CA ILE A 157 20.17 -1.20 -20.66
C ILE A 157 20.54 -0.56 -22.00
N PRO A 158 21.82 -0.45 -22.34
CA PRO A 158 22.23 -0.18 -23.70
C PRO A 158 21.90 -1.37 -24.60
N TRP A 159 21.51 -1.11 -25.83
CA TRP A 159 21.09 -2.14 -26.77
C TRP A 159 21.69 -1.89 -28.14
N SER A 160 22.49 -2.83 -28.61
CA SER A 160 23.11 -2.77 -29.93
C SER A 160 22.10 -3.17 -31.01
N ILE A 161 22.05 -2.44 -32.13
CA ILE A 161 21.02 -2.56 -33.19
C ILE A 161 21.56 -2.66 -34.60
N SER A 162 22.85 -2.47 -34.82
CA SER A 162 23.48 -2.58 -36.14
C SER A 162 24.89 -3.15 -36.09
N GLY A 163 25.32 -3.75 -37.19
CA GLY A 163 26.59 -4.45 -37.31
C GLY A 163 26.41 -5.90 -37.75
N ASP A 164 27.31 -6.79 -37.35
CA ASP A 164 27.12 -8.22 -37.56
C ASP A 164 26.07 -8.78 -36.61
N LYS A 165 25.05 -9.45 -37.16
CA LYS A 165 23.89 -9.93 -36.40
C LYS A 165 24.24 -10.86 -35.24
N GLN A 166 25.24 -11.74 -35.42
CA GLN A 166 25.65 -12.67 -34.39
C GLN A 166 26.36 -11.93 -33.25
N THR A 167 27.24 -10.98 -33.60
CA THR A 167 27.95 -10.13 -32.66
C THR A 167 26.97 -9.27 -31.87
N VAL A 168 25.98 -8.66 -32.52
CA VAL A 168 24.92 -7.86 -31.88
C VAL A 168 24.12 -8.72 -30.89
N ALA A 169 23.69 -9.90 -31.31
CA ALA A 169 22.95 -10.81 -30.43
C ALA A 169 23.78 -11.22 -29.19
N GLN A 170 25.06 -11.50 -29.40
CA GLN A 170 25.95 -11.88 -28.29
C GLN A 170 26.21 -10.70 -27.35
N THR A 171 26.41 -9.50 -27.89
CA THR A 171 26.60 -8.28 -27.10
C THR A 171 25.39 -7.98 -26.24
N ASN A 172 24.18 -8.01 -26.82
CA ASN A 172 22.93 -7.78 -26.10
C ASN A 172 22.69 -8.83 -25.02
N ARG A 173 22.98 -10.12 -25.31
CA ARG A 173 22.91 -11.19 -24.32
C ARG A 173 23.84 -10.92 -23.14
N ASN A 174 25.11 -10.59 -23.40
CA ASN A 174 26.08 -10.29 -22.35
C ASN A 174 25.64 -9.11 -21.47
N ILE A 175 25.07 -8.05 -22.08
CA ILE A 175 24.52 -6.90 -21.38
C ILE A 175 23.37 -7.32 -20.44
N VAL A 176 22.45 -8.13 -20.95
CA VAL A 176 21.33 -8.65 -20.14
C VAL A 176 21.83 -9.50 -18.98
N ASP A 177 22.73 -10.43 -19.22
CA ASP A 177 23.31 -11.31 -18.18
C ASP A 177 24.04 -10.51 -17.10
N LEU A 178 24.85 -9.52 -17.49
CA LEU A 178 25.52 -8.61 -16.56
C LEU A 178 24.52 -7.78 -15.73
N THR A 179 23.50 -7.25 -16.39
CA THR A 179 22.46 -6.46 -15.72
C THR A 179 21.68 -7.31 -14.72
N MET A 180 21.29 -8.52 -15.11
CA MET A 180 20.62 -9.48 -14.22
C MET A 180 21.47 -9.79 -12.98
N LYS A 181 22.76 -10.00 -13.17
CA LYS A 181 23.69 -10.29 -12.06
C LYS A 181 23.88 -9.10 -11.13
N ASN A 182 24.12 -7.91 -11.71
CA ASN A 182 24.46 -6.71 -10.94
C ASN A 182 23.25 -6.17 -10.17
N LEU A 183 22.07 -6.15 -10.80
CA LEU A 183 20.84 -5.59 -10.22
C LEU A 183 19.95 -6.67 -9.57
N LYS A 184 20.36 -7.93 -9.57
CA LYS A 184 19.62 -9.07 -9.00
C LYS A 184 18.20 -9.17 -9.59
N LEU A 185 18.12 -9.22 -10.92
CA LEU A 185 16.86 -9.26 -11.67
C LEU A 185 16.54 -10.70 -12.14
N PRO A 186 15.83 -11.51 -11.33
CA PRO A 186 15.53 -12.90 -11.72
C PRO A 186 14.61 -12.94 -12.94
N HIS A 187 14.88 -13.86 -13.87
CA HIS A 187 14.02 -14.12 -15.05
C HIS A 187 13.82 -12.93 -16.01
N PHE A 188 14.71 -11.94 -16.01
CA PHE A 188 14.60 -10.80 -16.93
C PHE A 188 14.84 -11.22 -18.40
N ASN A 189 15.68 -12.21 -18.63
CA ASN A 189 15.87 -12.84 -19.94
C ASN A 189 14.59 -13.47 -20.48
N ASP A 190 13.77 -14.08 -19.60
CA ASP A 190 12.49 -14.71 -19.99
C ASP A 190 11.48 -13.64 -20.39
N TYR A 191 11.47 -12.50 -19.70
CA TYR A 191 10.67 -11.35 -20.08
C TYR A 191 11.03 -10.85 -21.50
N LEU A 192 12.29 -10.83 -21.85
CA LEU A 192 12.76 -10.46 -23.19
C LEU A 192 12.53 -11.59 -24.22
N LYS A 193 11.99 -12.74 -23.82
CA LYS A 193 11.80 -13.94 -24.65
C LYS A 193 13.09 -14.41 -25.34
N ASN A 194 14.23 -14.11 -24.75
CA ASN A 194 15.58 -14.36 -25.32
C ASN A 194 15.77 -13.77 -26.73
N ASP A 195 14.99 -12.73 -27.08
CA ASP A 195 15.14 -12.02 -28.37
C ASP A 195 16.18 -10.90 -28.25
N TYR A 196 17.43 -11.27 -28.48
CA TYR A 196 18.58 -10.37 -28.43
C TYR A 196 18.83 -9.63 -29.74
N THR A 197 18.00 -9.87 -30.75
CA THR A 197 18.07 -9.19 -32.07
C THR A 197 16.92 -8.22 -32.31
N LYS A 198 16.10 -7.98 -31.29
CA LYS A 198 15.00 -6.99 -31.40
C LYS A 198 15.56 -5.64 -31.86
N TYR A 199 14.92 -5.04 -32.85
CA TYR A 199 15.32 -3.78 -33.49
C TYR A 199 16.58 -3.84 -34.38
N PHE A 200 17.17 -5.00 -34.62
CA PHE A 200 18.31 -5.12 -35.52
C PHE A 200 17.97 -4.70 -36.95
N LYS A 201 18.82 -3.91 -37.60
CA LYS A 201 18.78 -3.54 -39.02
C LYS A 201 20.16 -3.64 -39.66
#